data_6deb281c68dc8294604ca0c4930d5fe0
#
_entry.id   6deb281c68dc8294604ca0c4930d5fe0
#
_cell.length_a   1.000
_cell.length_b   1.000
_cell.length_c   1.000
_cell.angle_alpha   90.00
_cell.angle_beta   90.00
_cell.angle_gamma   90.00
#
_symmetry.space_group_name_H-M   'P 1'
#
loop_
_entity.id
_entity.type
_entity.pdbx_description
1 polymer ?
#
loop_
_entity_poly.entity_id
_entity_poly.type
_entity_poly.pdbx_seq_one_letter_code
_entity_poly.pdbx_strand_id
1 'polypeptide(L)'
;MTDLFAQIVEFENLHTAYRGARSCKRYRSSILKFGYKLEENLLALQWELAHKTYQHGGYREFVVTDSKKRVIKAAPFRDRVVHHALCNIIEPMLDKGFVYDSYACRRGKGTHAAILRLEYFIKALKSCPPAIQSNSRKAIMGGHERERERERERETQRERSAASNNLLFEVRHF
;
A
#
# COMPACT_ATOMS: atom_id res chain seq x y z
N MET A 1 13.40 10.98 -23.15
CA MET A 1 12.63 10.35 -22.06
C MET A 1 13.41 9.14 -21.63
N THR A 2 13.99 9.16 -20.44
CA THR A 2 14.69 7.99 -19.90
C THR A 2 13.65 6.89 -19.67
N ASP A 3 13.91 5.72 -20.24
CA ASP A 3 13.01 4.57 -20.08
C ASP A 3 12.98 4.16 -18.61
N LEU A 4 11.82 4.35 -17.97
CA LEU A 4 11.61 4.00 -16.55
C LEU A 4 11.83 2.51 -16.31
N PHE A 5 11.46 1.69 -17.27
CA PHE A 5 11.65 0.26 -17.17
C PHE A 5 13.14 -0.11 -17.14
N ALA A 6 13.95 0.52 -17.98
CA ALA A 6 15.39 0.32 -17.98
C ALA A 6 16.03 0.66 -16.60
N GLN A 7 15.59 1.77 -15.97
CA GLN A 7 16.03 2.14 -14.62
C GLN A 7 15.62 1.12 -13.56
N ILE A 8 14.42 0.53 -13.67
CA ILE A 8 13.95 -0.50 -12.73
C ILE A 8 14.83 -1.75 -12.82
N VAL A 9 15.19 -2.15 -14.05
CA VAL A 9 15.95 -3.37 -14.34
C VAL A 9 17.46 -3.20 -14.13
N GLU A 10 17.94 -1.97 -13.92
CA GLU A 10 19.35 -1.69 -13.69
C GLU A 10 19.90 -2.45 -12.49
N PHE A 11 21.10 -3.03 -12.64
CA PHE A 11 21.73 -3.87 -11.61
C PHE A 11 21.89 -3.12 -10.27
N GLU A 12 22.29 -1.85 -10.31
CA GLU A 12 22.46 -1.05 -9.10
C GLU A 12 21.14 -0.84 -8.35
N ASN A 13 20.05 -0.63 -9.10
CA ASN A 13 18.71 -0.52 -8.48
C ASN A 13 18.28 -1.85 -7.85
N LEU A 14 18.51 -2.98 -8.53
CA LEU A 14 18.22 -4.32 -8.00
C LEU A 14 19.06 -4.62 -6.75
N HIS A 15 20.34 -4.23 -6.74
CA HIS A 15 21.19 -4.38 -5.57
C HIS A 15 20.72 -3.50 -4.39
N THR A 16 20.34 -2.24 -4.66
CA THR A 16 19.77 -1.34 -3.64
C THR A 16 18.46 -1.89 -3.11
N ALA A 17 17.60 -2.42 -3.98
CA ALA A 17 16.34 -3.09 -3.63
C ALA A 17 16.57 -4.31 -2.72
N TYR A 18 17.56 -5.14 -3.03
CA TYR A 18 17.97 -6.25 -2.17
C TYR A 18 18.36 -5.77 -0.77
N ARG A 19 19.18 -4.71 -0.67
CA ARG A 19 19.57 -4.12 0.62
C ARG A 19 18.36 -3.65 1.41
N GLY A 20 17.39 -3.00 0.76
CA GLY A 20 16.13 -2.58 1.36
C GLY A 20 15.28 -3.78 1.82
N ALA A 21 15.07 -4.76 0.94
CA ALA A 21 14.24 -5.93 1.23
C ALA A 21 14.74 -6.79 2.40
N ARG A 22 16.07 -6.86 2.61
CA ARG A 22 16.68 -7.60 3.73
C ARG A 22 16.75 -6.83 5.04
N SER A 23 16.46 -5.54 5.05
CA SER A 23 16.57 -4.71 6.25
C SER A 23 15.75 -5.30 7.40
N CYS A 24 16.32 -5.29 8.62
CA CYS A 24 15.74 -5.85 9.85
C CYS A 24 15.37 -7.36 9.81
N LYS A 25 15.77 -8.10 8.76
CA LYS A 25 15.39 -9.52 8.58
C LYS A 25 16.55 -10.39 8.08
N ARG A 26 17.79 -9.96 8.23
CA ARG A 26 19.00 -10.57 7.66
C ARG A 26 19.22 -12.04 8.05
N TYR A 27 18.73 -12.44 9.22
CA TYR A 27 18.86 -13.79 9.77
C TYR A 27 17.90 -14.84 9.18
N ARG A 28 16.93 -14.43 8.37
CA ARG A 28 15.97 -15.37 7.79
C ARG A 28 16.61 -16.25 6.72
N SER A 29 16.38 -17.56 6.78
CA SER A 29 16.96 -18.56 5.88
C SER A 29 16.75 -18.26 4.39
N SER A 30 15.57 -17.75 4.01
CA SER A 30 15.28 -17.36 2.62
C SER A 30 16.15 -16.22 2.13
N ILE A 31 16.52 -15.28 3.02
CA ILE A 31 17.39 -14.15 2.71
C ILE A 31 18.84 -14.59 2.63
N LEU A 32 19.27 -15.45 3.56
CA LEU A 32 20.62 -16.02 3.55
C LEU A 32 20.86 -16.87 2.30
N LYS A 33 19.90 -17.71 1.91
CA LYS A 33 19.98 -18.50 0.66
C LYS A 33 20.11 -17.62 -0.57
N PHE A 34 19.34 -16.55 -0.65
CA PHE A 34 19.42 -15.60 -1.77
C PHE A 34 20.76 -14.85 -1.76
N GLY A 35 21.25 -14.45 -0.58
CA GLY A 35 22.49 -13.70 -0.41
C GLY A 35 23.75 -14.53 -0.66
N TYR A 36 23.70 -15.87 -0.50
CA TYR A 36 24.84 -16.75 -0.74
C TYR A 36 25.34 -16.70 -2.21
N LYS A 37 24.40 -16.54 -3.17
CA LYS A 37 24.69 -16.38 -4.60
C LYS A 37 24.09 -15.06 -5.10
N LEU A 38 24.45 -13.97 -4.43
CA LEU A 38 23.80 -12.67 -4.64
C LEU A 38 23.92 -12.18 -6.09
N GLU A 39 25.13 -12.14 -6.62
CA GLU A 39 25.38 -11.65 -7.99
C GLU A 39 24.64 -12.50 -9.02
N GLU A 40 24.79 -13.83 -8.95
CA GLU A 40 24.10 -14.75 -9.87
C GLU A 40 22.58 -14.54 -9.83
N ASN A 41 22.02 -14.41 -8.63
CA ASN A 41 20.58 -14.22 -8.44
C ASN A 41 20.10 -12.85 -8.96
N LEU A 42 20.89 -11.78 -8.79
CA LEU A 42 20.54 -10.46 -9.29
C LEU A 42 20.67 -10.38 -10.81
N LEU A 43 21.74 -10.96 -11.39
CA LEU A 43 21.91 -11.02 -12.84
C LEU A 43 20.83 -11.86 -13.51
N ALA A 44 20.44 -12.97 -12.92
CA ALA A 44 19.31 -13.78 -13.40
C ALA A 44 18.00 -12.99 -13.36
N LEU A 45 17.73 -12.25 -12.27
CA LEU A 45 16.55 -11.37 -12.18
C LEU A 45 16.59 -10.26 -13.23
N GLN A 46 17.74 -9.63 -13.42
CA GLN A 46 17.92 -8.59 -14.44
C GLN A 46 17.63 -9.14 -15.82
N TRP A 47 18.19 -10.31 -16.15
CA TRP A 47 17.98 -10.96 -17.45
C TRP A 47 16.50 -11.30 -17.68
N GLU A 48 15.85 -11.91 -16.70
CA GLU A 48 14.42 -12.26 -16.80
C GLU A 48 13.50 -11.04 -16.97
N LEU A 49 13.77 -9.96 -16.22
CA LEU A 49 13.02 -8.71 -16.35
C LEU A 49 13.25 -8.07 -17.72
N ALA A 50 14.51 -7.99 -18.18
CA ALA A 50 14.86 -7.40 -19.48
C ALA A 50 14.18 -8.14 -20.63
N HIS A 51 14.12 -9.48 -20.58
CA HIS A 51 13.49 -10.32 -21.61
C HIS A 51 11.99 -10.54 -21.39
N LYS A 52 11.38 -9.92 -20.35
CA LYS A 52 9.96 -10.08 -20.02
C LYS A 52 9.53 -11.53 -19.75
N THR A 53 10.46 -12.36 -19.32
CA THR A 53 10.24 -13.77 -18.96
C THR A 53 10.03 -13.98 -17.47
N TYR A 54 10.14 -12.92 -16.69
CA TYR A 54 9.94 -12.98 -15.24
C TYR A 54 8.55 -13.47 -14.87
N GLN A 55 8.51 -14.48 -13.99
CA GLN A 55 7.29 -14.98 -13.38
C GLN A 55 7.40 -14.85 -11.87
N HIS A 56 6.34 -14.34 -11.24
CA HIS A 56 6.27 -14.26 -9.78
C HIS A 56 6.15 -15.66 -9.17
N GLY A 57 6.77 -15.86 -8.01
CA GLY A 57 6.65 -17.11 -7.25
C GLY A 57 5.32 -17.23 -6.52
N GLY A 58 5.03 -18.45 -6.04
CA GLY A 58 3.84 -18.72 -5.23
C GLY A 58 3.86 -17.97 -3.90
N TYR A 59 2.73 -17.39 -3.50
CA TYR A 59 2.57 -16.75 -2.20
C TYR A 59 2.49 -17.80 -1.08
N ARG A 60 3.18 -17.54 0.02
CA ARG A 60 3.00 -18.32 1.26
C ARG A 60 1.88 -17.70 2.07
N GLU A 61 0.84 -18.49 2.32
CA GLU A 61 -0.27 -18.06 3.16
C GLU A 61 -0.04 -18.47 4.62
N PHE A 62 -0.39 -17.58 5.54
CA PHE A 62 -0.44 -17.89 6.97
C PHE A 62 -1.49 -17.03 7.66
N VAL A 63 -2.03 -17.56 8.76
CA VAL A 63 -3.07 -16.90 9.52
C VAL A 63 -2.42 -16.16 10.68
N VAL A 64 -2.75 -14.89 10.84
CA VAL A 64 -2.42 -14.09 12.02
C VAL A 64 -3.71 -13.83 12.78
N THR A 65 -3.70 -14.18 14.06
CA THR A 65 -4.81 -13.93 14.99
C THR A 65 -4.33 -12.93 16.00
N ASP A 66 -4.64 -11.67 15.77
CA ASP A 66 -4.42 -10.58 16.71
C ASP A 66 -5.80 -10.15 17.24
N SER A 67 -6.27 -8.96 16.94
CA SER A 67 -7.64 -8.52 17.26
C SER A 67 -8.69 -9.18 16.35
N LYS A 68 -8.30 -9.52 15.11
CA LYS A 68 -9.13 -10.23 14.12
C LYS A 68 -8.30 -11.27 13.37
N LYS A 69 -8.90 -12.39 13.06
CA LYS A 69 -8.29 -13.45 12.23
C LYS A 69 -8.09 -12.91 10.80
N ARG A 70 -6.83 -12.91 10.33
CA ARG A 70 -6.46 -12.42 8.98
C ARG A 70 -5.59 -13.46 8.30
N VAL A 71 -5.92 -13.76 7.05
CA VAL A 71 -5.06 -14.56 6.18
C VAL A 71 -4.08 -13.62 5.49
N ILE A 72 -2.78 -13.82 5.72
CA ILE A 72 -1.72 -13.00 5.12
C ILE A 72 -1.04 -13.82 4.04
N LYS A 73 -0.90 -13.22 2.85
CA LYS A 73 -0.16 -13.77 1.71
C LYS A 73 1.19 -13.09 1.61
N ALA A 74 2.26 -13.83 1.82
CA ALA A 74 3.63 -13.31 1.76
C ALA A 74 4.32 -13.74 0.47
N ALA A 75 4.81 -12.77 -0.28
CA ALA A 75 5.61 -13.01 -1.47
C ALA A 75 6.98 -13.63 -1.12
N PRO A 76 7.55 -14.50 -1.97
CA PRO A 76 8.92 -14.97 -1.88
C PRO A 76 9.92 -13.82 -1.79
N PHE A 77 11.11 -14.07 -1.24
CA PHE A 77 12.11 -13.01 -1.06
C PHE A 77 12.58 -12.42 -2.41
N ARG A 78 12.70 -13.26 -3.43
CA ARG A 78 13.05 -12.87 -4.79
C ARG A 78 12.07 -11.82 -5.35
N ASP A 79 10.78 -12.07 -5.23
CA ASP A 79 9.74 -11.15 -5.72
C ASP A 79 9.72 -9.85 -4.93
N ARG A 80 10.01 -9.92 -3.62
CA ARG A 80 10.14 -8.70 -2.80
C ARG A 80 11.28 -7.81 -3.25
N VAL A 81 12.39 -8.38 -3.77
CA VAL A 81 13.46 -7.58 -4.36
C VAL A 81 12.95 -6.82 -5.59
N VAL A 82 12.19 -7.49 -6.47
CA VAL A 82 11.58 -6.84 -7.64
C VAL A 82 10.59 -5.75 -7.22
N HIS A 83 9.74 -6.00 -6.20
CA HIS A 83 8.83 -4.98 -5.67
C HIS A 83 9.58 -3.76 -5.13
N HIS A 84 10.67 -3.96 -4.40
CA HIS A 84 11.50 -2.84 -3.92
C HIS A 84 12.16 -2.09 -5.08
N ALA A 85 12.63 -2.78 -6.12
CA ALA A 85 13.23 -2.13 -7.30
C ALA A 85 12.22 -1.24 -8.03
N LEU A 86 10.99 -1.72 -8.16
CA LEU A 86 9.88 -0.95 -8.72
C LEU A 86 9.58 0.29 -7.85
N CYS A 87 9.41 0.09 -6.53
CA CYS A 87 9.11 1.17 -5.61
C CYS A 87 10.20 2.25 -5.57
N ASN A 88 11.48 1.88 -5.63
CA ASN A 88 12.58 2.84 -5.63
C ASN A 88 12.46 3.90 -6.74
N ILE A 89 11.95 3.52 -7.90
CA ILE A 89 11.83 4.39 -9.06
C ILE A 89 10.47 5.10 -9.10
N ILE A 90 9.38 4.38 -8.80
CA ILE A 90 8.01 4.92 -8.94
C ILE A 90 7.62 5.79 -7.74
N GLU A 91 8.00 5.42 -6.51
CA GLU A 91 7.61 6.13 -5.30
C GLU A 91 7.98 7.62 -5.32
N PRO A 92 9.22 8.04 -5.70
CA PRO A 92 9.58 9.45 -5.76
C PRO A 92 8.78 10.25 -6.80
N MET A 93 8.32 9.59 -7.86
CA MET A 93 7.52 10.23 -8.90
C MET A 93 6.09 10.47 -8.41
N LEU A 94 5.48 9.46 -7.80
CA LEU A 94 4.14 9.55 -7.23
C LEU A 94 4.09 10.53 -6.06
N ASP A 95 5.14 10.56 -5.24
CA ASP A 95 5.21 11.42 -4.05
C ASP A 95 5.09 12.92 -4.40
N LYS A 96 5.56 13.33 -5.56
CA LYS A 96 5.42 14.70 -6.07
C LYS A 96 3.97 15.10 -6.35
N GLY A 97 3.12 14.13 -6.72
CA GLY A 97 1.70 14.36 -7.02
C GLY A 97 0.79 14.29 -5.79
N PHE A 98 1.27 13.82 -4.66
CA PHE A 98 0.43 13.67 -3.47
C PHE A 98 0.16 15.01 -2.78
N VAL A 99 -1.06 15.15 -2.27
CA VAL A 99 -1.44 16.28 -1.41
C VAL A 99 -0.45 16.40 -0.25
N TYR A 100 -0.06 17.65 0.07
CA TYR A 100 0.93 17.90 1.12
C TYR A 100 0.57 17.24 2.45
N ASP A 101 -0.69 17.30 2.87
CA ASP A 101 -1.19 16.76 4.14
C ASP A 101 -1.55 15.26 4.10
N SER A 102 -1.02 14.51 3.13
CA SER A 102 -1.04 13.05 3.12
C SER A 102 0.14 12.50 3.93
N TYR A 103 -0.12 11.65 4.93
CA TYR A 103 0.88 11.16 5.89
C TYR A 103 1.08 9.64 5.86
N ALA A 104 0.19 8.89 5.21
CA ALA A 104 0.25 7.44 5.19
C ALA A 104 1.40 6.93 4.30
N CYS A 105 2.28 6.11 4.87
CA CYS A 105 3.36 5.42 4.16
C CYS A 105 4.37 6.32 3.41
N ARG A 106 4.46 7.61 3.71
CA ARG A 106 5.40 8.54 3.09
C ARG A 106 6.68 8.70 3.90
N ARG A 107 7.83 8.79 3.23
CA ARG A 107 9.12 9.03 3.87
C ARG A 107 9.14 10.42 4.54
N GLY A 108 9.68 10.50 5.75
CA GLY A 108 9.72 11.74 6.53
C GLY A 108 8.36 12.22 7.04
N LYS A 109 7.28 11.50 6.74
CA LYS A 109 5.92 11.70 7.27
C LYS A 109 5.50 10.45 8.02
N GLY A 110 4.56 10.57 8.94
CA GLY A 110 4.10 9.44 9.72
C GLY A 110 3.09 9.91 10.75
N THR A 111 2.64 9.02 11.61
CA THR A 111 1.60 9.31 12.61
C THR A 111 1.94 10.52 13.48
N HIS A 112 3.18 10.65 13.94
CA HIS A 112 3.59 11.80 14.75
C HIS A 112 3.52 13.12 14.00
N ALA A 113 4.01 13.15 12.75
CA ALA A 113 3.92 14.34 11.91
C ALA A 113 2.46 14.72 11.59
N ALA A 114 1.60 13.73 11.39
CA ALA A 114 0.16 13.92 11.20
C ALA A 114 -0.50 14.57 12.43
N ILE A 115 -0.17 14.08 13.64
CA ILE A 115 -0.69 14.62 14.90
C ILE A 115 -0.25 16.08 15.08
N LEU A 116 1.03 16.38 14.90
CA LEU A 116 1.54 17.75 15.01
C LEU A 116 0.87 18.69 14.00
N ARG A 117 0.62 18.22 12.79
CA ARG A 117 -0.09 19.00 11.78
C ARG A 117 -1.56 19.23 12.14
N LEU A 118 -2.22 18.21 12.68
CA LEU A 118 -3.60 18.33 13.19
C LEU A 118 -3.66 19.34 14.33
N GLU A 119 -2.74 19.29 15.29
CA GLU A 119 -2.66 20.28 16.37
C GLU A 119 -2.48 21.71 15.85
N TYR A 120 -1.63 21.88 14.83
CA TYR A 120 -1.48 23.17 14.16
C TYR A 120 -2.81 23.69 13.59
N PHE A 121 -3.56 22.84 12.88
CA PHE A 121 -4.88 23.23 12.36
C PHE A 121 -5.88 23.56 13.45
N ILE A 122 -5.91 22.80 14.54
CA ILE A 122 -6.80 23.07 15.68
C ILE A 122 -6.45 24.41 16.31
N LYS A 123 -5.17 24.73 16.51
CA LYS A 123 -4.73 26.02 17.04
C LYS A 123 -5.07 27.16 16.10
N ALA A 124 -4.86 27.00 14.81
CA ALA A 124 -5.22 28.00 13.80
C ALA A 124 -6.74 28.26 13.78
N LEU A 125 -7.55 27.23 13.87
CA LEU A 125 -9.03 27.38 13.95
C LEU A 125 -9.48 28.12 15.20
N LYS A 126 -8.82 27.90 16.36
CA LYS A 126 -9.13 28.63 17.60
C LYS A 126 -8.82 30.12 17.51
N SER A 127 -7.83 30.49 16.69
CA SER A 127 -7.42 31.88 16.46
C SER A 127 -8.25 32.58 15.39
N CYS A 128 -9.13 31.87 14.68
CA CYS A 128 -9.99 32.44 13.63
C CYS A 128 -11.23 33.12 14.20
N PRO A 129 -11.77 34.16 13.54
CA PRO A 129 -13.05 34.78 13.91
C PRO A 129 -14.20 33.76 13.97
N PRO A 130 -15.21 33.94 14.84
CA PRO A 130 -16.31 33.00 15.05
C PRO A 130 -17.06 32.59 13.77
N ALA A 131 -17.21 33.51 12.81
CA ALA A 131 -17.84 33.24 11.53
C ALA A 131 -17.12 32.16 10.69
N ILE A 132 -15.78 32.18 10.69
CA ILE A 132 -14.97 31.17 9.98
C ILE A 132 -15.00 29.85 10.74
N GLN A 133 -14.98 29.86 12.07
CA GLN A 133 -15.09 28.67 12.90
C GLN A 133 -16.41 27.93 12.67
N SER A 134 -17.55 28.65 12.54
CA SER A 134 -18.84 28.03 12.29
C SER A 134 -18.93 27.34 10.94
N ASN A 135 -18.35 27.95 9.90
CA ASN A 135 -18.33 27.38 8.55
C ASN A 135 -17.41 26.14 8.47
N SER A 136 -16.26 26.20 9.13
CA SER A 136 -15.34 25.05 9.20
C SER A 136 -15.94 23.86 9.94
N ARG A 137 -16.66 24.13 11.07
CA ARG A 137 -17.40 23.09 11.80
C ARG A 137 -18.50 22.46 10.94
N LYS A 138 -19.29 23.27 10.22
CA LYS A 138 -20.33 22.77 9.29
C LYS A 138 -19.73 21.93 8.17
N ALA A 139 -18.58 22.31 7.60
CA ALA A 139 -17.90 21.56 6.57
C ALA A 139 -17.39 20.19 7.07
N ILE A 140 -16.84 20.14 8.29
CA ILE A 140 -16.37 18.90 8.93
C ILE A 140 -17.55 17.97 9.26
N MET A 141 -18.62 18.52 9.87
CA MET A 141 -19.82 17.74 10.22
C MET A 141 -20.56 17.22 8.98
N GLY A 142 -20.71 18.03 7.94
CA GLY A 142 -21.32 17.61 6.66
C GLY A 142 -20.45 16.60 5.87
N GLY A 143 -19.14 16.51 6.15
CA GLY A 143 -18.26 15.45 5.65
C GLY A 143 -18.61 14.10 6.29
N HIS A 144 -18.75 14.04 7.60
CA HIS A 144 -19.10 12.83 8.35
C HIS A 144 -20.51 12.32 8.06
N GLU A 145 -21.49 13.21 7.84
CA GLU A 145 -22.84 12.80 7.45
C GLU A 145 -22.85 12.15 6.06
N ARG A 146 -22.18 12.75 5.09
CA ARG A 146 -22.04 12.17 3.74
C ARG A 146 -21.31 10.82 3.72
N GLU A 147 -20.37 10.61 4.60
CA GLU A 147 -19.65 9.34 4.72
C GLU A 147 -20.52 8.24 5.33
N ARG A 148 -21.31 8.57 6.37
CA ARG A 148 -22.31 7.66 6.94
C ARG A 148 -23.44 7.32 5.96
N GLU A 149 -23.83 8.27 5.12
CA GLU A 149 -24.85 8.06 4.10
C GLU A 149 -24.35 7.12 3.00
N ARG A 150 -23.12 7.29 2.54
CA ARG A 150 -22.45 6.37 1.61
C ARG A 150 -22.23 4.97 2.21
N GLU A 151 -21.96 4.86 3.49
CA GLU A 151 -21.85 3.57 4.18
C GLU A 151 -23.20 2.86 4.23
N ARG A 152 -24.29 3.54 4.58
CA ARG A 152 -25.65 2.99 4.55
C ARG A 152 -26.09 2.56 3.14
N GLU A 153 -25.74 3.35 2.12
CA GLU A 153 -26.02 2.98 0.72
C GLU A 153 -25.27 1.73 0.30
N ARG A 154 -24.00 1.58 0.70
CA ARG A 154 -23.20 0.37 0.43
C ARG A 154 -23.76 -0.85 1.16
N GLU A 155 -24.26 -0.68 2.38
CA GLU A 155 -24.84 -1.76 3.18
C GLU A 155 -26.17 -2.23 2.59
N THR A 156 -27.05 -1.33 2.22
CA THR A 156 -28.30 -1.62 1.49
C THR A 156 -28.04 -2.29 0.12
N GLN A 157 -26.99 -1.90 -0.57
CA GLN A 157 -26.63 -2.51 -1.86
C GLN A 157 -26.07 -3.93 -1.70
N ARG A 158 -25.35 -4.20 -0.61
CA ARG A 158 -24.91 -5.56 -0.23
C ARG A 158 -26.08 -6.46 0.14
N GLU A 159 -27.05 -5.95 0.90
CA GLU A 159 -28.26 -6.70 1.27
C GLU A 159 -29.10 -7.04 0.05
N ARG A 160 -29.31 -6.10 -0.89
CA ARG A 160 -30.00 -6.34 -2.15
C ARG A 160 -29.30 -7.38 -3.03
N SER A 161 -27.97 -7.34 -3.08
CA SER A 161 -27.15 -8.33 -3.82
C SER A 161 -27.22 -9.71 -3.18
N ALA A 162 -27.22 -9.80 -1.85
CA ALA A 162 -27.39 -11.05 -1.11
C ALA A 162 -28.79 -11.65 -1.29
N ALA A 163 -29.82 -10.83 -1.24
CA ALA A 163 -31.21 -11.25 -1.49
C ALA A 163 -31.41 -11.74 -2.94
N SER A 164 -30.80 -11.08 -3.92
CA SER A 164 -30.84 -11.49 -5.32
C SER A 164 -30.13 -12.83 -5.54
N ASN A 165 -29.00 -13.07 -4.85
CA ASN A 165 -28.27 -14.33 -4.94
C ASN A 165 -29.05 -15.48 -4.26
N ASN A 166 -29.77 -15.22 -3.17
CA ASN A 166 -30.61 -16.23 -2.53
C ASN A 166 -31.81 -16.62 -3.41
N LEU A 167 -32.43 -15.66 -4.08
CA LEU A 167 -33.49 -15.93 -5.05
C LEU A 167 -33.03 -16.77 -6.24
N LEU A 168 -31.81 -16.51 -6.74
CA LEU A 168 -31.21 -17.31 -7.82
C LEU A 168 -30.82 -18.73 -7.36
N PHE A 169 -30.58 -18.94 -6.07
CA PHE A 169 -30.28 -20.25 -5.52
C PHE A 169 -31.58 -21.10 -5.35
N GLU A 170 -32.69 -20.48 -4.96
CA GLU A 170 -33.99 -21.16 -4.87
C GLU A 170 -34.58 -21.56 -6.22
N VAL A 171 -34.37 -20.74 -7.27
CA VAL A 171 -34.84 -21.06 -8.64
C VAL A 171 -34.05 -22.20 -9.33
N ARG A 172 -32.85 -22.55 -8.83
CA ARG A 172 -32.06 -23.68 -9.35
C ARG A 172 -32.36 -25.03 -8.76
N HIS A 173 -33.24 -25.11 -7.75
CA HIS A 173 -33.62 -26.35 -7.08
C HIS A 173 -35.12 -26.68 -7.23
N PHE A 174 -35.80 -26.04 -8.19
CA PHE A 174 -37.06 -26.45 -8.77
C PHE A 174 -36.81 -26.88 -10.23
#